data_51b5b45cc35f45308d0a3a30662bd28e
#
_entry.id   51b5b45cc35f45308d0a3a30662bd28e
#
_cell.length_a   1.000
_cell.length_b   1.000
_cell.length_c   1.000
_cell.angle_alpha   90.00
_cell.angle_beta   90.00
_cell.angle_gamma   90.00
#
_symmetry.space_group_name_H-M   'P 1'
#
loop_
_entity.id
_entity.type
_entity.pdbx_description
1 polymer ?
#
loop_
_entity_poly.entity_id
_entity_poly.type
_entity_poly.pdbx_seq_one_letter_code
_entity_poly.pdbx_strand_id
1 'polypeptide(L)'
;MRSEKLPGAQVWPPVLACGAWLKNTACLVQGDQVLWSPLHGDLGDPQSCLDLTASLDALLACAEITPQAIAHDLHPDFYSSQLAVTLAEKLNVPAVAVQHHHAHIAALMAEHGLDGPVLGLALDGVGLGSDGAAWGGELLWVASDAWRRLGYLLPLPLPGGDVAAREPWRLAAAALHLLGREDEILSRLGPLVGQQSANTVAQMLARTLNCPPSSGAGRWFDAAAGILGISVRQQFEAEAAIALERLAAEYLAAHAEPAIDGLWQIRADGVLDLLPLLTRLFELADGARSAEGAALFHLTLAAALADWIERQSTTLPVLLGGGCFANRLLSARLTQRLTEIGRASCRERVF
;
A
#
# COMPACT_ATOMS: atom_id res chain seq x y z
N MET A 1 -5.60 -14.51 22.85
CA MET A 1 -6.67 -13.80 22.12
C MET A 1 -6.98 -12.50 22.83
N ARG A 2 -7.29 -11.43 22.09
CA ARG A 2 -7.69 -10.11 22.60
C ARG A 2 -9.14 -9.87 22.18
N SER A 3 -9.99 -9.39 23.10
CA SER A 3 -11.37 -8.98 22.78
C SER A 3 -11.43 -7.46 22.67
N GLU A 4 -12.18 -6.96 21.71
CA GLU A 4 -12.43 -5.54 21.49
C GLU A 4 -13.89 -5.33 21.12
N LYS A 5 -14.47 -4.22 21.61
CA LYS A 5 -15.84 -3.84 21.28
C LYS A 5 -15.82 -2.87 20.11
N LEU A 6 -16.59 -3.18 19.06
CA LEU A 6 -16.80 -2.26 17.95
C LEU A 6 -17.68 -1.09 18.38
N PRO A 7 -17.38 0.13 17.94
CA PRO A 7 -18.22 1.29 18.18
C PRO A 7 -19.53 1.21 17.38
N GLY A 8 -20.56 1.93 17.83
CA GLY A 8 -21.86 2.00 17.15
C GLY A 8 -22.91 1.04 17.73
N ALA A 9 -24.10 1.09 17.15
CA ALA A 9 -25.23 0.26 17.54
C ALA A 9 -25.43 -0.96 16.62
N GLN A 10 -24.55 -1.15 15.64
CA GLN A 10 -24.66 -2.22 14.66
C GLN A 10 -24.28 -3.56 15.29
N VAL A 11 -25.13 -4.55 15.08
CA VAL A 11 -24.90 -5.93 15.47
C VAL A 11 -24.49 -6.71 14.23
N TRP A 12 -23.26 -7.17 14.22
CA TRP A 12 -22.68 -7.89 13.08
C TRP A 12 -23.01 -9.39 13.14
N PRO A 13 -23.30 -10.01 12.00
CA PRO A 13 -23.38 -11.47 11.94
C PRO A 13 -22.04 -12.09 12.32
N PRO A 14 -22.02 -13.33 12.85
CA PRO A 14 -20.77 -14.01 13.15
C PRO A 14 -20.01 -14.31 11.86
N VAL A 15 -18.81 -13.71 11.71
CA VAL A 15 -17.91 -13.86 10.58
C VAL A 15 -16.50 -14.14 11.10
N LEU A 16 -15.86 -15.18 10.57
CA LEU A 16 -14.45 -15.47 10.80
C LEU A 16 -13.64 -14.87 9.65
N ALA A 17 -12.61 -14.06 9.94
CA ALA A 17 -11.70 -13.52 8.95
C ALA A 17 -10.30 -14.09 9.13
N CYS A 18 -9.69 -14.61 8.03
CA CYS A 18 -8.40 -15.30 8.05
C CYS A 18 -7.19 -14.38 7.80
N GLY A 19 -7.43 -13.08 7.52
CA GLY A 19 -6.37 -12.13 7.21
C GLY A 19 -5.70 -12.35 5.85
N ALA A 20 -4.60 -11.61 5.61
CA ALA A 20 -3.82 -11.67 4.38
C ALA A 20 -2.52 -12.48 4.57
N TRP A 21 -1.42 -12.09 3.90
CA TRP A 21 -0.15 -12.83 3.90
C TRP A 21 0.86 -12.30 4.91
N LEU A 22 1.20 -11.01 4.83
CA LEU A 22 2.18 -10.37 5.72
C LEU A 22 1.49 -9.84 6.99
N LYS A 23 2.19 -9.89 8.12
CA LYS A 23 1.66 -9.44 9.42
C LYS A 23 0.27 -10.03 9.69
N ASN A 24 0.11 -11.31 9.34
CA ASN A 24 -1.17 -12.00 9.40
C ASN A 24 -1.76 -12.00 10.81
N THR A 25 -3.04 -11.71 10.88
CA THR A 25 -3.89 -11.79 12.08
C THR A 25 -5.26 -12.26 11.64
N ALA A 26 -5.87 -13.15 12.41
CA ALA A 26 -7.25 -13.60 12.21
C ALA A 26 -8.17 -12.98 13.25
N CYS A 27 -9.45 -12.86 12.93
CA CYS A 27 -10.45 -12.43 13.91
C CYS A 27 -11.81 -13.09 13.70
N LEU A 28 -12.57 -13.19 14.80
CA LEU A 28 -13.98 -13.56 14.80
C LEU A 28 -14.80 -12.34 15.23
N VAL A 29 -15.68 -11.88 14.35
CA VAL A 29 -16.68 -10.87 14.67
C VAL A 29 -17.97 -11.58 15.10
N GLN A 30 -18.58 -11.14 16.18
CA GLN A 30 -19.88 -11.65 16.65
C GLN A 30 -20.60 -10.58 17.46
N GLY A 31 -21.76 -10.14 16.98
CA GLY A 31 -22.50 -9.04 17.61
C GLY A 31 -21.72 -7.72 17.52
N ASP A 32 -21.38 -7.15 18.65
CA ASP A 32 -20.54 -5.94 18.77
C ASP A 32 -19.10 -6.25 19.23
N GLN A 33 -18.71 -7.54 19.27
CA GLN A 33 -17.41 -7.99 19.73
C GLN A 33 -16.54 -8.48 18.58
N VAL A 34 -15.25 -8.20 18.67
CA VAL A 34 -14.20 -8.77 17.82
C VAL A 34 -13.21 -9.51 18.72
N LEU A 35 -13.02 -10.78 18.45
CA LEU A 35 -11.98 -11.61 19.05
C LEU A 35 -10.80 -11.70 18.08
N TRP A 36 -9.62 -11.21 18.48
CA TRP A 36 -8.40 -11.24 17.68
C TRP A 36 -7.49 -12.39 18.08
N SER A 37 -6.89 -13.03 17.08
CA SER A 37 -5.74 -13.92 17.30
C SER A 37 -4.50 -13.11 17.72
N PRO A 38 -3.41 -13.78 18.16
CA PRO A 38 -2.08 -13.20 18.11
C PRO A 38 -1.67 -12.81 16.68
N LEU A 39 -0.66 -11.98 16.57
CA LEU A 39 0.02 -11.72 15.28
C LEU A 39 0.85 -12.94 14.89
N HIS A 40 0.61 -13.51 13.70
CA HIS A 40 1.32 -14.69 13.20
C HIS A 40 2.57 -14.31 12.39
N GLY A 41 2.60 -13.11 11.81
CA GLY A 41 3.72 -12.64 11.01
C GLY A 41 3.59 -12.96 9.52
N ASP A 42 4.69 -13.37 8.90
CA ASP A 42 4.75 -13.71 7.47
C ASP A 42 4.36 -15.18 7.24
N LEU A 43 3.31 -15.40 6.46
CA LEU A 43 2.84 -16.75 6.10
C LEU A 43 3.75 -17.46 5.07
N GLY A 44 4.85 -16.84 4.65
CA GLY A 44 5.96 -17.53 4.01
C GLY A 44 6.73 -18.44 4.95
N ASP A 45 6.60 -18.24 6.27
CA ASP A 45 7.16 -19.12 7.30
C ASP A 45 6.19 -20.23 7.66
N PRO A 46 6.60 -21.52 7.58
CA PRO A 46 5.74 -22.65 7.93
C PRO A 46 5.20 -22.61 9.37
N GLN A 47 5.96 -22.07 10.34
CA GLN A 47 5.48 -21.96 11.72
C GLN A 47 4.33 -20.96 11.82
N SER A 48 4.40 -19.83 11.13
CA SER A 48 3.31 -18.84 11.04
C SER A 48 2.02 -19.44 10.47
N CYS A 49 2.13 -20.36 9.49
CA CYS A 49 0.98 -21.09 8.94
C CYS A 49 0.34 -22.03 9.99
N LEU A 50 1.16 -22.74 10.77
CA LEU A 50 0.66 -23.60 11.85
C LEU A 50 -0.02 -22.79 12.97
N ASP A 51 0.59 -21.65 13.33
CA ASP A 51 0.05 -20.75 14.35
C ASP A 51 -1.29 -20.13 13.92
N LEU A 52 -1.42 -19.74 12.65
CA LEU A 52 -2.70 -19.31 12.07
C LEU A 52 -3.75 -20.41 12.16
N THR A 53 -3.42 -21.64 11.76
CA THR A 53 -4.35 -22.78 11.81
C THR A 53 -4.84 -23.02 13.25
N ALA A 54 -3.93 -23.06 14.21
CA ALA A 54 -4.28 -23.23 15.63
C ALA A 54 -5.14 -22.06 16.16
N SER A 55 -4.86 -20.85 15.71
CA SER A 55 -5.62 -19.66 16.09
C SER A 55 -7.05 -19.70 15.54
N LEU A 56 -7.25 -20.16 14.30
CA LEU A 56 -8.58 -20.29 13.70
C LEU A 56 -9.41 -21.35 14.44
N ASP A 57 -8.81 -22.49 14.79
CA ASP A 57 -9.47 -23.52 15.60
C ASP A 57 -9.87 -22.97 16.99
N ALA A 58 -9.00 -22.19 17.63
CA ALA A 58 -9.27 -21.56 18.91
C ALA A 58 -10.38 -20.48 18.82
N LEU A 59 -10.40 -19.67 17.76
CA LEU A 59 -11.46 -18.68 17.52
C LEU A 59 -12.81 -19.37 17.30
N LEU A 60 -12.85 -20.45 16.52
CA LEU A 60 -14.06 -21.26 16.31
C LEU A 60 -14.56 -21.91 17.60
N ALA A 61 -13.66 -22.36 18.46
CA ALA A 61 -14.03 -22.91 19.77
C ALA A 61 -14.61 -21.86 20.73
N CYS A 62 -14.29 -20.57 20.54
CA CYS A 62 -14.87 -19.45 21.29
C CYS A 62 -16.18 -18.94 20.67
N ALA A 63 -16.53 -19.36 19.46
CA ALA A 63 -17.75 -18.93 18.80
C ALA A 63 -18.98 -19.56 19.50
N GLU A 64 -19.91 -18.71 19.92
CA GLU A 64 -21.20 -19.18 20.50
C GLU A 64 -22.10 -19.76 19.40
N ILE A 65 -21.96 -19.29 18.18
CA ILE A 65 -22.73 -19.69 17.01
C ILE A 65 -21.74 -19.92 15.85
N THR A 66 -21.99 -20.92 15.01
CA THR A 66 -21.21 -21.16 13.79
C THR A 66 -21.15 -19.88 12.96
N PRO A 67 -19.98 -19.44 12.50
CA PRO A 67 -19.85 -18.30 11.60
C PRO A 67 -20.75 -18.46 10.36
N GLN A 68 -21.38 -17.37 9.92
CA GLN A 68 -22.24 -17.38 8.73
C GLN A 68 -21.42 -17.27 7.45
N ALA A 69 -20.17 -16.82 7.55
CA ALA A 69 -19.23 -16.73 6.43
C ALA A 69 -17.79 -16.77 6.95
N ILE A 70 -16.86 -17.13 6.07
CA ILE A 70 -15.42 -17.01 6.31
C ILE A 70 -14.85 -16.02 5.30
N ALA A 71 -14.32 -14.90 5.77
CA ALA A 71 -13.69 -13.88 4.94
C ALA A 71 -12.18 -14.12 4.77
N HIS A 72 -11.66 -13.86 3.58
CA HIS A 72 -10.24 -13.99 3.26
C HIS A 72 -9.81 -12.97 2.21
N ASP A 73 -8.50 -12.79 2.03
CA ASP A 73 -7.96 -11.94 0.97
C ASP A 73 -8.35 -12.45 -0.42
N LEU A 74 -8.50 -11.54 -1.37
CA LEU A 74 -8.82 -11.87 -2.77
C LEU A 74 -7.76 -12.76 -3.43
N HIS A 75 -6.50 -12.73 -2.94
CA HIS A 75 -5.39 -13.48 -3.54
C HIS A 75 -5.55 -14.98 -3.31
N PRO A 76 -5.74 -15.80 -4.38
CA PRO A 76 -6.09 -17.21 -4.23
C PRO A 76 -4.94 -18.08 -3.71
N ASP A 77 -3.68 -17.65 -3.93
CA ASP A 77 -2.49 -18.42 -3.57
C ASP A 77 -2.03 -18.18 -2.13
N PHE A 78 -2.67 -17.24 -1.39
CA PHE A 78 -2.34 -17.06 0.01
C PHE A 78 -2.78 -18.27 0.83
N TYR A 79 -1.91 -18.73 1.73
CA TYR A 79 -2.23 -19.82 2.66
C TYR A 79 -3.50 -19.52 3.45
N SER A 80 -3.67 -18.28 3.94
CA SER A 80 -4.90 -17.84 4.64
C SER A 80 -6.15 -17.99 3.78
N SER A 81 -6.08 -17.69 2.47
CA SER A 81 -7.20 -17.82 1.54
C SER A 81 -7.56 -19.30 1.30
N GLN A 82 -6.56 -20.15 1.08
CA GLN A 82 -6.77 -21.59 0.88
C GLN A 82 -7.35 -22.26 2.14
N LEU A 83 -6.84 -21.87 3.31
CA LEU A 83 -7.33 -22.36 4.59
C LEU A 83 -8.78 -21.89 4.84
N ALA A 84 -9.12 -20.65 4.51
CA ALA A 84 -10.48 -20.11 4.62
C ALA A 84 -11.48 -20.90 3.78
N VAL A 85 -11.14 -21.19 2.52
CA VAL A 85 -11.98 -22.01 1.61
C VAL A 85 -12.19 -23.41 2.20
N THR A 86 -11.13 -24.08 2.65
CA THR A 86 -11.21 -25.39 3.28
C THR A 86 -12.10 -25.41 4.52
N LEU A 87 -11.98 -24.40 5.39
CA LEU A 87 -12.83 -24.26 6.59
C LEU A 87 -14.28 -23.95 6.22
N ALA A 88 -14.54 -23.13 5.24
CA ALA A 88 -15.87 -22.80 4.76
C ALA A 88 -16.61 -24.04 4.24
N GLU A 89 -15.93 -24.87 3.45
CA GLU A 89 -16.44 -26.16 2.98
C GLU A 89 -16.79 -27.09 4.17
N LYS A 90 -15.87 -27.23 5.14
CA LYS A 90 -16.07 -28.08 6.34
C LYS A 90 -17.26 -27.61 7.18
N LEU A 91 -17.49 -26.31 7.29
CA LEU A 91 -18.57 -25.72 8.07
C LEU A 91 -19.86 -25.54 7.26
N ASN A 92 -19.84 -25.82 5.97
CA ASN A 92 -20.95 -25.61 5.03
C ASN A 92 -21.46 -24.14 5.04
N VAL A 93 -20.53 -23.18 4.97
CA VAL A 93 -20.80 -21.74 4.92
C VAL A 93 -20.04 -21.12 3.73
N PRO A 94 -20.42 -19.92 3.24
CA PRO A 94 -19.71 -19.27 2.16
C PRO A 94 -18.30 -18.82 2.56
N ALA A 95 -17.31 -19.02 1.67
CA ALA A 95 -16.04 -18.30 1.68
C ALA A 95 -16.22 -16.99 0.90
N VAL A 96 -15.81 -15.87 1.49
CA VAL A 96 -15.98 -14.53 0.93
C VAL A 96 -14.62 -13.91 0.68
N ALA A 97 -14.24 -13.81 -0.60
CA ALA A 97 -13.02 -13.14 -1.00
C ALA A 97 -13.21 -11.60 -0.93
N VAL A 98 -12.34 -10.91 -0.22
CA VAL A 98 -12.38 -9.46 0.00
C VAL A 98 -11.18 -8.82 -0.70
N GLN A 99 -11.43 -7.77 -1.49
CA GLN A 99 -10.34 -7.03 -2.13
C GLN A 99 -9.51 -6.31 -1.05
N HIS A 100 -8.19 -6.44 -1.12
CA HIS A 100 -7.23 -6.04 -0.08
C HIS A 100 -7.39 -4.57 0.37
N HIS A 101 -7.39 -3.65 -0.58
CA HIS A 101 -7.46 -2.21 -0.28
C HIS A 101 -8.86 -1.77 0.18
N HIS A 102 -9.90 -2.45 -0.29
CA HIS A 102 -11.25 -2.30 0.24
C HIS A 102 -11.30 -2.77 1.71
N ALA A 103 -10.63 -3.88 2.05
CA ALA A 103 -10.58 -4.39 3.42
C ALA A 103 -9.94 -3.38 4.39
N HIS A 104 -8.85 -2.69 4.00
CA HIS A 104 -8.25 -1.62 4.80
C HIS A 104 -9.26 -0.51 5.12
N ILE A 105 -10.01 -0.05 4.12
CA ILE A 105 -10.97 1.05 4.32
C ILE A 105 -12.19 0.58 5.10
N ALA A 106 -12.71 -0.63 4.84
CA ALA A 106 -13.84 -1.19 5.56
C ALA A 106 -13.52 -1.43 7.06
N ALA A 107 -12.29 -1.87 7.36
CA ALA A 107 -11.82 -2.02 8.75
C ALA A 107 -11.81 -0.66 9.48
N LEU A 108 -11.35 0.40 8.82
CA LEU A 108 -11.40 1.76 9.38
C LEU A 108 -12.84 2.27 9.57
N MET A 109 -13.75 1.98 8.64
CA MET A 109 -15.17 2.32 8.81
C MET A 109 -15.73 1.66 10.07
N ALA A 110 -15.45 0.37 10.28
CA ALA A 110 -15.86 -0.37 11.47
C ALA A 110 -15.21 0.19 12.75
N GLU A 111 -13.90 0.46 12.73
CA GLU A 111 -13.15 1.02 13.88
C GLU A 111 -13.71 2.39 14.33
N HIS A 112 -14.16 3.20 13.38
CA HIS A 112 -14.68 4.55 13.65
C HIS A 112 -16.22 4.63 13.72
N GLY A 113 -16.93 3.50 13.55
CA GLY A 113 -18.39 3.45 13.58
C GLY A 113 -19.05 4.27 12.47
N LEU A 114 -18.48 4.25 11.27
CA LEU A 114 -18.97 5.00 10.12
C LEU A 114 -19.89 4.12 9.27
N ASP A 115 -21.18 4.43 9.24
CA ASP A 115 -22.19 3.71 8.47
C ASP A 115 -22.44 4.30 7.08
N GLY A 116 -22.05 5.57 6.86
CA GLY A 116 -22.21 6.26 5.58
C GLY A 116 -21.03 6.06 4.63
N PRO A 117 -21.16 6.48 3.36
CA PRO A 117 -20.09 6.38 2.39
C PRO A 117 -18.88 7.26 2.76
N VAL A 118 -17.68 6.80 2.39
CA VAL A 118 -16.39 7.47 2.66
C VAL A 118 -15.54 7.54 1.39
N LEU A 119 -14.55 8.42 1.40
CA LEU A 119 -13.40 8.34 0.51
C LEU A 119 -12.28 7.58 1.21
N GLY A 120 -11.82 6.49 0.64
CA GLY A 120 -10.70 5.71 1.11
C GLY A 120 -9.46 5.98 0.27
N LEU A 121 -8.37 6.42 0.90
CA LEU A 121 -7.05 6.43 0.30
C LEU A 121 -6.28 5.23 0.87
N ALA A 122 -6.08 4.21 0.03
CA ALA A 122 -5.38 2.99 0.41
C ALA A 122 -3.99 2.98 -0.23
N LEU A 123 -2.94 3.14 0.61
CA LEU A 123 -1.55 3.21 0.18
C LEU A 123 -0.75 2.05 0.76
N ASP A 124 -0.36 1.11 -0.11
CA ASP A 124 0.37 -0.09 0.28
C ASP A 124 1.49 -0.45 -0.70
N GLY A 125 2.26 -1.46 -0.37
CA GLY A 125 3.26 -2.05 -1.24
C GLY A 125 2.66 -2.78 -2.43
N VAL A 126 1.74 -3.69 -2.16
CA VAL A 126 1.03 -4.49 -3.16
C VAL A 126 -0.18 -5.19 -2.54
N GLY A 127 -1.22 -5.36 -3.33
CA GLY A 127 -2.37 -6.23 -3.08
C GLY A 127 -3.00 -6.61 -4.42
N LEU A 128 -3.72 -7.73 -4.48
CA LEU A 128 -4.37 -8.16 -5.71
C LEU A 128 -5.58 -7.27 -6.01
N GLY A 129 -5.57 -6.65 -7.19
CA GLY A 129 -6.70 -5.90 -7.71
C GLY A 129 -7.83 -6.81 -8.20
N SER A 130 -9.05 -6.28 -8.26
CA SER A 130 -10.20 -7.00 -8.82
C SER A 130 -10.08 -7.26 -10.33
N ASP A 131 -9.15 -6.59 -11.00
CA ASP A 131 -8.76 -6.75 -12.40
C ASP A 131 -7.56 -7.70 -12.59
N GLY A 132 -7.03 -8.29 -11.49
CA GLY A 132 -5.84 -9.14 -11.50
C GLY A 132 -4.52 -8.38 -11.52
N ALA A 133 -4.54 -7.03 -11.54
CA ALA A 133 -3.32 -6.22 -11.49
C ALA A 133 -2.79 -6.05 -10.05
N ALA A 134 -1.53 -5.67 -9.93
CA ALA A 134 -0.92 -5.33 -8.64
C ALA A 134 -1.31 -3.89 -8.24
N TRP A 135 -2.21 -3.77 -7.28
CA TRP A 135 -2.68 -2.50 -6.70
C TRP A 135 -1.87 -2.12 -5.46
N GLY A 136 -2.07 -0.85 -4.99
CA GLY A 136 -1.49 -0.38 -3.72
C GLY A 136 -1.35 1.14 -3.63
N GLY A 137 -1.91 1.88 -4.58
CA GLY A 137 -1.99 3.35 -4.52
C GLY A 137 -3.34 3.79 -5.02
N GLU A 138 -4.41 3.57 -4.21
CA GLU A 138 -5.79 3.57 -4.66
C GLU A 138 -6.62 4.64 -3.97
N LEU A 139 -7.40 5.37 -4.76
CA LEU A 139 -8.48 6.21 -4.26
C LEU A 139 -9.80 5.48 -4.47
N LEU A 140 -10.51 5.17 -3.39
CA LEU A 140 -11.73 4.39 -3.38
C LEU A 140 -12.90 5.21 -2.86
N TRP A 141 -14.08 4.98 -3.40
CA TRP A 141 -15.33 5.28 -2.74
C TRP A 141 -15.84 3.98 -2.12
N VAL A 142 -16.19 4.02 -0.83
CA VAL A 142 -16.62 2.82 -0.08
C VAL A 142 -17.88 3.15 0.71
N ALA A 143 -18.86 2.27 0.66
CA ALA A 143 -20.08 2.27 1.46
C ALA A 143 -20.28 0.86 2.04
N SER A 144 -21.27 0.67 2.90
CA SER A 144 -21.55 -0.60 3.58
C SER A 144 -21.83 -1.78 2.64
N ASP A 145 -22.37 -1.51 1.45
CA ASP A 145 -22.83 -2.53 0.51
C ASP A 145 -22.14 -2.47 -0.87
N ALA A 146 -21.32 -1.46 -1.10
CA ALA A 146 -20.65 -1.26 -2.39
C ALA A 146 -19.34 -0.50 -2.25
N TRP A 147 -18.45 -0.71 -3.21
CA TRP A 147 -17.24 0.09 -3.35
C TRP A 147 -16.85 0.24 -4.82
N ARG A 148 -16.05 1.24 -5.13
CA ARG A 148 -15.53 1.47 -6.48
C ARG A 148 -14.18 2.17 -6.43
N ARG A 149 -13.33 1.86 -7.38
CA ARG A 149 -12.05 2.54 -7.63
C ARG A 149 -12.34 3.87 -8.34
N LEU A 150 -11.93 4.98 -7.74
CA LEU A 150 -12.07 6.32 -8.31
C LEU A 150 -10.82 6.75 -9.10
N GLY A 151 -9.68 6.20 -8.71
CA GLY A 151 -8.41 6.47 -9.35
C GLY A 151 -7.28 5.67 -8.70
N TYR A 152 -6.08 5.78 -9.27
CA TYR A 152 -4.88 5.08 -8.82
C TYR A 152 -3.60 5.83 -9.17
N LEU A 153 -2.51 5.55 -8.47
CA LEU A 153 -1.18 6.03 -8.85
C LEU A 153 -0.78 5.45 -10.22
N LEU A 154 -0.15 6.25 -11.06
CA LEU A 154 0.36 5.77 -12.35
C LEU A 154 1.18 4.50 -12.15
N PRO A 155 0.84 3.38 -12.83
CA PRO A 155 1.54 2.13 -12.64
C PRO A 155 2.99 2.20 -13.10
N LEU A 156 3.90 1.72 -12.24
CA LEU A 156 5.30 1.52 -12.60
C LEU A 156 5.50 0.08 -13.09
N PRO A 157 6.23 -0.15 -14.19
CA PRO A 157 6.61 -1.51 -14.57
C PRO A 157 7.60 -2.07 -13.55
N LEU A 158 7.42 -3.36 -13.18
CA LEU A 158 8.25 -4.07 -12.21
C LEU A 158 9.19 -5.05 -12.92
N PRO A 159 10.41 -4.64 -13.32
CA PRO A 159 11.33 -5.55 -14.02
C PRO A 159 11.75 -6.71 -13.14
N GLY A 160 11.25 -7.93 -13.45
CA GLY A 160 11.43 -9.12 -12.65
C GLY A 160 10.33 -9.36 -11.60
N GLY A 161 9.20 -8.65 -11.69
CA GLY A 161 8.09 -8.81 -10.73
C GLY A 161 8.52 -8.46 -9.30
N ASP A 162 8.30 -9.36 -8.34
CA ASP A 162 8.59 -9.16 -6.91
C ASP A 162 10.06 -8.85 -6.60
N VAL A 163 10.99 -9.19 -7.49
CA VAL A 163 12.40 -8.83 -7.32
C VAL A 163 12.56 -7.30 -7.35
N ALA A 164 11.74 -6.59 -8.15
CA ALA A 164 11.79 -5.14 -8.23
C ALA A 164 11.47 -4.47 -6.88
N ALA A 165 10.60 -5.06 -6.06
CA ALA A 165 10.30 -4.58 -4.72
C ALA A 165 11.48 -4.73 -3.72
N ARG A 166 12.42 -5.62 -3.99
CA ARG A 166 13.63 -5.84 -3.17
C ARG A 166 14.87 -5.13 -3.74
N GLU A 167 14.79 -4.66 -4.98
CA GLU A 167 15.89 -4.02 -5.69
C GLU A 167 15.45 -2.64 -6.23
N PRO A 168 15.41 -1.57 -5.39
CA PRO A 168 14.98 -0.21 -5.75
C PRO A 168 15.62 0.36 -7.02
N TRP A 169 16.84 -0.04 -7.35
CA TRP A 169 17.50 0.35 -8.58
C TRP A 169 16.72 -0.07 -9.85
N ARG A 170 15.93 -1.15 -9.79
CA ARG A 170 15.07 -1.58 -10.90
C ARG A 170 13.92 -0.62 -11.13
N LEU A 171 13.41 -0.02 -10.04
CA LEU A 171 12.37 1.01 -10.13
C LEU A 171 12.96 2.34 -10.64
N ALA A 172 14.23 2.64 -10.34
CA ALA A 172 14.94 3.76 -10.97
C ALA A 172 15.12 3.53 -12.49
N ALA A 173 15.41 2.29 -12.92
CA ALA A 173 15.44 1.94 -14.36
C ALA A 173 14.04 2.04 -14.99
N ALA A 174 13.00 1.59 -14.31
CA ALA A 174 11.60 1.72 -14.74
C ALA A 174 11.20 3.21 -14.89
N ALA A 175 11.62 4.06 -13.96
CA ALA A 175 11.41 5.51 -14.04
C ALA A 175 12.09 6.11 -15.28
N LEU A 176 13.35 5.77 -15.58
CA LEU A 176 14.04 6.20 -16.78
C LEU A 176 13.30 5.75 -18.06
N HIS A 177 12.81 4.51 -18.07
CA HIS A 177 12.01 3.99 -19.19
C HIS A 177 10.72 4.81 -19.40
N LEU A 178 9.95 5.07 -18.35
CA LEU A 178 8.71 5.86 -18.44
C LEU A 178 8.96 7.32 -18.84
N LEU A 179 10.15 7.86 -18.58
CA LEU A 179 10.58 9.20 -18.98
C LEU A 179 11.19 9.25 -20.38
N GLY A 180 11.29 8.12 -21.12
CA GLY A 180 11.94 8.06 -22.43
C GLY A 180 13.46 8.29 -22.38
N ARG A 181 14.11 7.90 -21.25
CA ARG A 181 15.53 8.09 -20.96
C ARG A 181 16.25 6.74 -20.77
N GLU A 182 15.86 5.73 -21.54
CA GLU A 182 16.39 4.36 -21.43
C GLU A 182 17.88 4.27 -21.70
N ASP A 183 18.41 5.15 -22.52
CA ASP A 183 19.84 5.27 -22.84
C ASP A 183 20.71 5.60 -21.63
N GLU A 184 20.11 6.17 -20.57
CA GLU A 184 20.80 6.48 -19.33
C GLU A 184 20.87 5.30 -18.34
N ILE A 185 20.12 4.21 -18.56
CA ILE A 185 20.08 3.06 -17.63
C ILE A 185 21.47 2.48 -17.40
N LEU A 186 22.22 2.22 -18.46
CA LEU A 186 23.55 1.59 -18.36
C LEU A 186 24.58 2.52 -17.70
N SER A 187 24.56 3.80 -18.06
CA SER A 187 25.52 4.77 -17.55
C SER A 187 25.28 5.09 -16.06
N ARG A 188 24.02 5.20 -15.63
CA ARG A 188 23.66 5.52 -14.25
C ARG A 188 23.70 4.32 -13.32
N LEU A 189 23.15 3.19 -13.75
CA LEU A 189 22.93 2.05 -12.88
C LEU A 189 24.00 0.95 -13.03
N GLY A 190 24.66 0.87 -14.19
CA GLY A 190 25.75 -0.09 -14.43
C GLY A 190 26.88 -0.04 -13.40
N PRO A 191 27.36 1.14 -12.96
CA PRO A 191 28.35 1.23 -11.89
C PRO A 191 27.90 0.67 -10.54
N LEU A 192 26.59 0.67 -10.25
CA LEU A 192 26.03 0.24 -8.97
C LEU A 192 25.76 -1.27 -8.93
N VAL A 193 25.30 -1.86 -10.03
CA VAL A 193 24.79 -3.25 -10.08
C VAL A 193 25.50 -4.16 -11.06
N GLY A 194 26.47 -3.63 -11.79
CA GLY A 194 27.16 -4.29 -12.90
C GLY A 194 26.48 -4.05 -14.25
N GLN A 195 27.27 -3.88 -15.30
CA GLN A 195 26.78 -3.57 -16.67
C GLN A 195 25.82 -4.64 -17.20
N GLN A 196 26.10 -5.91 -16.92
CA GLN A 196 25.24 -7.03 -17.37
C GLN A 196 23.86 -6.96 -16.74
N SER A 197 23.75 -6.72 -15.42
CA SER A 197 22.46 -6.59 -14.71
C SER A 197 21.65 -5.41 -15.23
N ALA A 198 22.30 -4.24 -15.37
CA ALA A 198 21.66 -3.03 -15.90
C ALA A 198 21.15 -3.25 -17.35
N ASN A 199 21.98 -3.87 -18.21
CA ASN A 199 21.59 -4.19 -19.59
C ASN A 199 20.42 -5.18 -19.64
N THR A 200 20.41 -6.20 -18.77
CA THR A 200 19.31 -7.16 -18.70
C THR A 200 17.99 -6.45 -18.36
N VAL A 201 17.99 -5.58 -17.36
CA VAL A 201 16.78 -4.83 -16.98
C VAL A 201 16.36 -3.85 -18.08
N ALA A 202 17.30 -3.16 -18.74
CA ALA A 202 16.98 -2.32 -19.89
C ALA A 202 16.29 -3.10 -21.02
N GLN A 203 16.78 -4.30 -21.33
CA GLN A 203 16.15 -5.18 -22.33
C GLN A 203 14.78 -5.70 -21.90
N MET A 204 14.59 -6.00 -20.61
CA MET A 204 13.29 -6.40 -20.06
C MET A 204 12.25 -5.29 -20.23
N LEU A 205 12.61 -4.06 -19.90
CA LEU A 205 11.76 -2.89 -20.06
C LEU A 205 11.42 -2.62 -21.52
N ALA A 206 12.43 -2.56 -22.39
CA ALA A 206 12.24 -2.32 -23.83
C ALA A 206 11.36 -3.35 -24.53
N ARG A 207 11.32 -4.59 -24.03
CA ARG A 207 10.52 -5.70 -24.57
C ARG A 207 9.27 -5.99 -23.75
N THR A 208 9.00 -5.26 -22.69
CA THR A 208 7.92 -5.53 -21.72
C THR A 208 7.96 -6.98 -21.20
N LEU A 209 9.17 -7.54 -21.03
CA LEU A 209 9.37 -8.93 -20.65
C LEU A 209 9.46 -9.07 -19.14
N ASN A 210 8.50 -9.74 -18.50
CA ASN A 210 8.40 -9.90 -17.05
C ASN A 210 8.49 -8.56 -16.32
N CYS A 211 7.69 -7.59 -16.78
CA CYS A 211 7.57 -6.25 -16.21
C CYS A 211 6.09 -5.96 -15.90
N PRO A 212 5.42 -6.72 -15.01
CA PRO A 212 4.03 -6.45 -14.66
C PRO A 212 3.89 -5.01 -14.12
N PRO A 213 2.82 -4.28 -14.48
CA PRO A 213 2.56 -2.95 -13.94
C PRO A 213 2.03 -3.02 -12.52
N SER A 214 2.40 -2.07 -11.67
CA SER A 214 1.88 -1.92 -10.32
C SER A 214 1.58 -0.47 -9.98
N SER A 215 0.37 -0.20 -9.46
CA SER A 215 0.01 1.08 -8.87
C SER A 215 0.47 1.23 -7.41
N GLY A 216 1.18 0.24 -6.85
CA GLY A 216 1.62 0.22 -5.46
C GLY A 216 2.38 1.48 -5.03
N ALA A 217 1.91 2.15 -3.98
CA ALA A 217 2.57 3.35 -3.45
C ALA A 217 3.99 3.04 -2.95
N GLY A 218 4.22 1.87 -2.35
CA GLY A 218 5.56 1.41 -1.96
C GLY A 218 6.55 1.40 -3.13
N ARG A 219 6.10 1.14 -4.35
CA ARG A 219 6.94 1.16 -5.56
C ARG A 219 7.41 2.57 -5.92
N TRP A 220 6.64 3.59 -5.61
CA TRP A 220 7.05 4.98 -5.77
C TRP A 220 8.12 5.40 -4.75
N PHE A 221 8.02 4.91 -3.50
CA PHE A 221 9.09 5.07 -2.50
C PHE A 221 10.38 4.37 -2.95
N ASP A 222 10.28 3.15 -3.47
CA ASP A 222 11.42 2.40 -3.98
C ASP A 222 12.06 3.11 -5.18
N ALA A 223 11.25 3.63 -6.11
CA ALA A 223 11.75 4.41 -7.25
C ALA A 223 12.51 5.66 -6.79
N ALA A 224 11.94 6.44 -5.87
CA ALA A 224 12.58 7.63 -5.32
C ALA A 224 13.91 7.29 -4.61
N ALA A 225 13.92 6.24 -3.77
CA ALA A 225 15.14 5.80 -3.08
C ALA A 225 16.21 5.29 -4.04
N GLY A 226 15.82 4.56 -5.09
CA GLY A 226 16.72 4.08 -6.13
C GLY A 226 17.31 5.21 -6.98
N ILE A 227 16.50 6.20 -7.39
CA ILE A 227 16.92 7.38 -8.14
C ILE A 227 17.93 8.20 -7.33
N LEU A 228 17.63 8.45 -6.07
CA LEU A 228 18.47 9.25 -5.17
C LEU A 228 19.73 8.53 -4.67
N GLY A 229 19.91 7.25 -5.03
CA GLY A 229 21.05 6.44 -4.61
C GLY A 229 21.02 6.08 -3.11
N ILE A 230 19.85 6.18 -2.46
CA ILE A 230 19.68 5.89 -1.02
C ILE A 230 19.67 4.39 -0.77
N SER A 231 19.04 3.61 -1.66
CA SER A 231 18.99 2.16 -1.55
C SER A 231 19.09 1.51 -2.94
N VAL A 232 20.01 0.57 -3.06
CA VAL A 232 20.17 -0.27 -4.27
C VAL A 232 19.41 -1.58 -4.10
N ARG A 233 19.50 -2.20 -2.90
CA ARG A 233 18.85 -3.46 -2.52
C ARG A 233 18.37 -3.38 -1.09
N GLN A 234 17.19 -3.94 -0.84
CA GLN A 234 16.56 -4.01 0.48
C GLN A 234 16.83 -5.38 1.12
N GLN A 235 17.13 -5.40 2.41
CA GLN A 235 17.31 -6.62 3.21
C GLN A 235 16.03 -7.02 3.95
N PHE A 236 15.15 -6.03 4.20
CA PHE A 236 13.85 -6.23 4.83
C PHE A 236 12.79 -5.31 4.20
N GLU A 237 11.53 -5.59 4.47
CA GLU A 237 10.38 -4.84 3.96
C GLU A 237 10.47 -3.35 4.29
N ALA A 238 10.24 -2.48 3.30
CA ALA A 238 10.21 -1.02 3.41
C ALA A 238 11.52 -0.33 3.88
N GLU A 239 12.67 -1.03 3.85
CA GLU A 239 13.96 -0.44 4.24
C GLU A 239 14.28 0.84 3.47
N ALA A 240 14.04 0.86 2.16
CA ALA A 240 14.26 2.03 1.30
C ALA A 240 13.35 3.20 1.69
N ALA A 241 12.08 2.93 1.97
CA ALA A 241 11.11 3.95 2.38
C ALA A 241 11.46 4.54 3.76
N ILE A 242 11.90 3.72 4.70
CA ILE A 242 12.36 4.15 6.04
C ILE A 242 13.61 5.03 5.92
N ALA A 243 14.57 4.63 5.10
CA ALA A 243 15.79 5.42 4.87
C ALA A 243 15.48 6.76 4.19
N LEU A 244 14.56 6.76 3.22
CA LEU A 244 14.10 7.96 2.52
C LEU A 244 13.39 8.92 3.49
N GLU A 245 12.51 8.42 4.37
CA GLU A 245 11.81 9.21 5.39
C GLU A 245 12.78 9.86 6.36
N ARG A 246 13.74 9.09 6.89
CA ARG A 246 14.75 9.61 7.81
C ARG A 246 15.54 10.76 7.18
N LEU A 247 16.01 10.58 5.95
CA LEU A 247 16.79 11.59 5.24
C LEU A 247 15.96 12.86 4.96
N ALA A 248 14.68 12.70 4.63
CA ALA A 248 13.75 13.80 4.44
C ALA A 248 13.50 14.57 5.74
N ALA A 249 13.30 13.87 6.86
CA ALA A 249 13.09 14.50 8.17
C ALA A 249 14.33 15.28 8.64
N GLU A 250 15.54 14.73 8.46
CA GLU A 250 16.80 15.39 8.76
C GLU A 250 16.97 16.66 7.92
N TYR A 251 16.66 16.62 6.62
CA TYR A 251 16.72 17.80 5.76
C TYR A 251 15.75 18.89 6.22
N LEU A 252 14.48 18.54 6.43
CA LEU A 252 13.43 19.50 6.82
C LEU A 252 13.64 20.11 8.21
N ALA A 253 14.39 19.46 9.10
CA ALA A 253 14.75 20.03 10.39
C ALA A 253 15.82 21.14 10.29
N ALA A 254 16.61 21.17 9.20
CA ALA A 254 17.75 22.07 9.05
C ALA A 254 17.59 23.09 7.90
N HIS A 255 16.61 22.90 7.00
CA HIS A 255 16.47 23.70 5.79
C HIS A 255 15.01 24.11 5.54
N ALA A 256 14.80 25.14 4.73
CA ALA A 256 13.49 25.50 4.21
C ALA A 256 12.92 24.38 3.30
N GLU A 257 11.61 24.28 3.24
CA GLU A 257 10.92 23.33 2.37
C GLU A 257 11.21 23.64 0.88
N PRO A 258 11.55 22.62 0.08
CA PRO A 258 11.70 22.80 -1.36
C PRO A 258 10.35 23.11 -2.03
N ALA A 259 10.38 23.89 -3.12
CA ALA A 259 9.20 24.15 -3.93
C ALA A 259 8.70 22.89 -4.63
N ILE A 260 7.39 22.68 -4.61
CA ILE A 260 6.72 21.46 -5.12
C ILE A 260 5.82 21.72 -6.33
N ASP A 261 5.77 22.95 -6.85
CA ASP A 261 4.86 23.32 -7.93
C ASP A 261 5.15 22.56 -9.22
N GLY A 262 4.10 22.06 -9.89
CA GLY A 262 4.19 21.40 -11.18
C GLY A 262 4.80 19.99 -11.16
N LEU A 263 4.93 19.37 -9.99
CA LEU A 263 5.57 18.05 -9.85
C LEU A 263 4.60 16.87 -9.93
N TRP A 264 3.31 17.11 -10.12
CA TRP A 264 2.30 16.07 -10.38
C TRP A 264 1.22 16.57 -11.31
N GLN A 265 0.47 15.63 -11.86
CA GLN A 265 -0.76 15.90 -12.60
C GLN A 265 -1.79 14.80 -12.34
N ILE A 266 -3.06 15.17 -12.34
CA ILE A 266 -4.17 14.22 -12.23
C ILE A 266 -4.83 14.15 -13.60
N ARG A 267 -4.78 12.97 -14.21
CA ARG A 267 -5.32 12.71 -15.54
C ARG A 267 -6.85 12.67 -15.51
N ALA A 268 -7.49 12.81 -16.66
CA ALA A 268 -8.96 12.80 -16.78
C ALA A 268 -9.60 11.46 -16.36
N ASP A 269 -8.85 10.37 -16.46
CA ASP A 269 -9.23 9.03 -16.03
C ASP A 269 -9.02 8.76 -14.52
N GLY A 270 -8.64 9.78 -13.76
CA GLY A 270 -8.42 9.70 -12.33
C GLY A 270 -7.00 9.22 -11.92
N VAL A 271 -6.11 8.96 -12.87
CA VAL A 271 -4.73 8.54 -12.59
C VAL A 271 -3.92 9.71 -12.02
N LEU A 272 -3.31 9.50 -10.86
CA LEU A 272 -2.32 10.42 -10.29
C LEU A 272 -0.94 10.12 -10.84
N ASP A 273 -0.42 11.05 -11.65
CA ASP A 273 0.86 10.93 -12.35
C ASP A 273 1.93 11.77 -11.65
N LEU A 274 2.98 11.12 -11.16
CA LEU A 274 4.12 11.74 -10.47
C LEU A 274 5.42 11.69 -11.32
N LEU A 275 5.35 11.45 -12.64
CA LEU A 275 6.53 11.44 -13.50
C LEU A 275 7.31 12.77 -13.47
N PRO A 276 6.67 13.97 -13.39
CA PRO A 276 7.41 15.21 -13.23
C PRO A 276 8.27 15.24 -11.96
N LEU A 277 7.78 14.67 -10.86
CA LEU A 277 8.57 14.50 -9.63
C LEU A 277 9.79 13.63 -9.87
N LEU A 278 9.64 12.46 -10.52
CA LEU A 278 10.79 11.58 -10.80
C LEU A 278 11.85 12.27 -11.64
N THR A 279 11.46 13.10 -12.64
CA THR A 279 12.39 13.92 -13.40
C THR A 279 13.21 14.83 -12.49
N ARG A 280 12.55 15.51 -11.56
CA ARG A 280 13.19 16.40 -10.60
C ARG A 280 14.12 15.67 -9.63
N LEU A 281 13.75 14.44 -9.22
CA LEU A 281 14.61 13.62 -8.37
C LEU A 281 15.91 13.21 -9.06
N PHE A 282 15.89 12.90 -10.37
CA PHE A 282 17.12 12.65 -11.14
C PHE A 282 18.04 13.88 -11.18
N GLU A 283 17.50 15.09 -11.38
CA GLU A 283 18.29 16.32 -11.35
C GLU A 283 18.95 16.56 -9.99
N LEU A 284 18.23 16.29 -8.90
CA LEU A 284 18.76 16.41 -7.56
C LEU A 284 19.83 15.36 -7.25
N ALA A 285 19.65 14.14 -7.74
CA ALA A 285 20.65 13.08 -7.64
C ALA A 285 21.95 13.44 -8.37
N ASP A 286 21.86 14.02 -9.57
CA ASP A 286 23.02 14.51 -10.35
C ASP A 286 23.77 15.63 -9.61
N GLY A 287 23.06 16.44 -8.85
CA GLY A 287 23.62 17.49 -8.00
C GLY A 287 24.09 17.03 -6.61
N ALA A 288 24.08 15.71 -6.33
CA ALA A 288 24.37 15.12 -5.01
C ALA A 288 23.49 15.69 -3.87
N ARG A 289 22.22 16.02 -4.18
CA ARG A 289 21.23 16.62 -3.26
C ARG A 289 20.17 15.61 -2.83
N SER A 290 20.59 14.37 -2.48
CA SER A 290 19.66 13.26 -2.16
C SER A 290 18.76 13.57 -0.96
N ALA A 291 19.24 14.29 0.06
CA ALA A 291 18.45 14.66 1.22
C ALA A 291 17.30 15.63 0.87
N GLU A 292 17.60 16.61 0.02
CA GLU A 292 16.58 17.51 -0.52
C GLU A 292 15.57 16.77 -1.40
N GLY A 293 16.05 15.83 -2.23
CA GLY A 293 15.20 14.97 -3.04
C GLY A 293 14.25 14.11 -2.19
N ALA A 294 14.73 13.59 -1.07
CA ALA A 294 13.92 12.83 -0.13
C ALA A 294 12.81 13.70 0.50
N ALA A 295 13.13 14.93 0.90
CA ALA A 295 12.15 15.89 1.41
C ALA A 295 11.14 16.28 0.33
N LEU A 296 11.62 16.60 -0.89
CA LEU A 296 10.79 16.94 -2.03
C LEU A 296 9.78 15.83 -2.35
N PHE A 297 10.22 14.56 -2.35
CA PHE A 297 9.35 13.42 -2.59
C PHE A 297 8.17 13.37 -1.61
N HIS A 298 8.44 13.45 -0.30
CA HIS A 298 7.40 13.36 0.73
C HIS A 298 6.41 14.53 0.67
N LEU A 299 6.92 15.75 0.49
CA LEU A 299 6.08 16.95 0.42
C LEU A 299 5.21 16.95 -0.84
N THR A 300 5.79 16.56 -1.98
CA THR A 300 5.06 16.46 -3.24
C THR A 300 4.00 15.37 -3.18
N LEU A 301 4.34 14.18 -2.67
CA LEU A 301 3.38 13.08 -2.55
C LEU A 301 2.20 13.48 -1.66
N ALA A 302 2.46 14.09 -0.50
CA ALA A 302 1.40 14.56 0.40
C ALA A 302 0.50 15.61 -0.26
N ALA A 303 1.08 16.55 -1.02
CA ALA A 303 0.32 17.58 -1.72
C ALA A 303 -0.51 17.01 -2.87
N ALA A 304 0.09 16.12 -3.66
CA ALA A 304 -0.57 15.46 -4.78
C ALA A 304 -1.76 14.61 -4.32
N LEU A 305 -1.61 13.87 -3.22
CA LEU A 305 -2.69 13.08 -2.63
C LEU A 305 -3.82 13.95 -2.09
N ALA A 306 -3.52 15.10 -1.47
CA ALA A 306 -4.53 16.05 -1.01
C ALA A 306 -5.31 16.65 -2.18
N ASP A 307 -4.63 17.12 -3.25
CA ASP A 307 -5.25 17.63 -4.48
C ASP A 307 -6.14 16.55 -5.13
N TRP A 308 -5.67 15.31 -5.15
CA TRP A 308 -6.42 14.18 -5.72
C TRP A 308 -7.74 13.92 -4.98
N ILE A 309 -7.72 13.99 -3.64
CA ILE A 309 -8.91 13.88 -2.78
C ILE A 309 -9.84 15.09 -3.00
N GLU A 310 -9.28 16.31 -3.06
CA GLU A 310 -10.05 17.54 -3.22
C GLU A 310 -10.86 17.55 -4.52
N ARG A 311 -10.28 17.05 -5.62
CA ARG A 311 -10.94 16.94 -6.93
C ARG A 311 -12.16 16.02 -6.96
N GLN A 312 -12.37 15.19 -5.95
CA GLN A 312 -13.58 14.35 -5.88
C GLN A 312 -14.85 15.15 -5.60
N SER A 313 -14.77 16.47 -5.36
CA SER A 313 -15.90 17.40 -5.21
C SER A 313 -17.00 16.88 -4.26
N THR A 314 -16.61 16.20 -3.19
CA THR A 314 -17.52 15.61 -2.20
C THR A 314 -17.10 16.02 -0.79
N THR A 315 -18.03 16.00 0.16
CA THR A 315 -17.80 16.27 1.58
C THR A 315 -17.65 15.01 2.42
N LEU A 316 -17.53 13.84 1.79
CA LEU A 316 -17.40 12.56 2.49
C LEU A 316 -16.17 12.54 3.40
N PRO A 317 -16.23 11.87 4.57
CA PRO A 317 -15.05 11.62 5.40
C PRO A 317 -13.95 10.93 4.60
N VAL A 318 -12.68 11.21 4.95
CA VAL A 318 -11.52 10.61 4.30
C VAL A 318 -10.88 9.60 5.26
N LEU A 319 -10.70 8.37 4.80
CA LEU A 319 -10.02 7.32 5.53
C LEU A 319 -8.67 7.00 4.88
N LEU A 320 -7.63 6.88 5.70
CA LEU A 320 -6.25 6.66 5.27
C LEU A 320 -5.79 5.28 5.77
N GLY A 321 -5.75 4.28 4.89
CA GLY A 321 -5.41 2.89 5.19
C GLY A 321 -4.26 2.35 4.36
N GLY A 322 -3.60 1.30 4.86
CA GLY A 322 -2.47 0.62 4.23
C GLY A 322 -1.10 0.97 4.80
N GLY A 323 -0.14 0.07 4.58
CA GLY A 323 1.17 0.08 5.23
C GLY A 323 2.01 1.33 4.99
N CYS A 324 1.82 2.05 3.88
CA CYS A 324 2.59 3.28 3.60
C CYS A 324 2.28 4.41 4.60
N PHE A 325 1.16 4.37 5.31
CA PHE A 325 0.85 5.34 6.35
C PHE A 325 1.61 5.13 7.68
N ALA A 326 2.42 4.07 7.78
CA ALA A 326 3.44 3.96 8.82
C ALA A 326 4.52 5.06 8.68
N ASN A 327 4.71 5.61 7.47
CA ASN A 327 5.55 6.78 7.22
C ASN A 327 4.95 8.02 7.92
N ARG A 328 5.63 8.47 8.99
CA ARG A 328 5.14 9.54 9.84
C ARG A 328 5.16 10.90 9.15
N LEU A 329 6.17 11.14 8.31
CA LEU A 329 6.30 12.39 7.58
C LEU A 329 5.18 12.55 6.55
N LEU A 330 4.93 11.52 5.72
CA LEU A 330 3.81 11.50 4.78
C LEU A 330 2.49 11.70 5.51
N SER A 331 2.24 10.91 6.56
CA SER A 331 1.00 10.95 7.33
C SER A 331 0.74 12.32 7.94
N ALA A 332 1.76 12.94 8.56
CA ALA A 332 1.62 14.25 9.17
C ALA A 332 1.33 15.34 8.13
N ARG A 333 2.09 15.34 7.02
CA ARG A 333 1.93 16.34 5.95
C ARG A 333 0.60 16.22 5.21
N LEU A 334 0.16 15.01 4.92
CA LEU A 334 -1.13 14.78 4.30
C LEU A 334 -2.29 15.20 5.23
N THR A 335 -2.25 14.79 6.50
CA THR A 335 -3.28 15.17 7.48
C THR A 335 -3.36 16.69 7.65
N GLN A 336 -2.21 17.38 7.73
CA GLN A 336 -2.16 18.83 7.76
C GLN A 336 -2.87 19.46 6.55
N ARG A 337 -2.52 19.03 5.33
CA ARG A 337 -3.13 19.54 4.09
C ARG A 337 -4.62 19.26 4.00
N LEU A 338 -5.06 18.06 4.39
CA LEU A 338 -6.48 17.73 4.42
C LEU A 338 -7.24 18.64 5.40
N THR A 339 -6.66 18.95 6.55
CA THR A 339 -7.23 19.88 7.53
C THR A 339 -7.33 21.30 6.95
N GLU A 340 -6.29 21.77 6.25
CA GLU A 340 -6.27 23.10 5.62
C GLU A 340 -7.37 23.28 4.56
N ILE A 341 -7.73 22.22 3.84
CA ILE A 341 -8.85 22.23 2.87
C ILE A 341 -10.20 21.85 3.51
N GLY A 342 -10.28 21.80 4.85
CA GLY A 342 -11.52 21.53 5.59
C GLY A 342 -11.99 20.07 5.54
N ARG A 343 -11.07 19.10 5.31
CA ARG A 343 -11.37 17.66 5.27
C ARG A 343 -10.98 16.98 6.58
N ALA A 344 -11.95 16.43 7.29
CA ALA A 344 -11.66 15.51 8.38
C ALA A 344 -11.11 14.19 7.85
N SER A 345 -10.03 13.68 8.45
CA SER A 345 -9.46 12.38 8.08
C SER A 345 -9.26 11.50 9.32
N CYS A 346 -9.53 10.20 9.16
CA CYS A 346 -9.18 9.17 10.13
C CYS A 346 -8.11 8.26 9.52
N ARG A 347 -7.21 7.76 10.35
CA ARG A 347 -6.07 6.94 9.92
C ARG A 347 -6.05 5.62 10.69
N GLU A 348 -5.62 4.57 9.99
CA GLU A 348 -5.33 3.27 10.58
C GLU A 348 -4.32 3.40 11.74
N ARG A 349 -4.60 2.71 12.86
CA ARG A 349 -3.66 2.60 13.96
C ARG A 349 -2.58 1.62 13.55
N VAL A 350 -1.36 2.10 13.35
CA VAL A 350 -0.20 1.23 13.14
C VAL A 350 0.19 0.69 14.51
N PHE A 351 0.02 -0.62 14.69
CA PHE A 351 0.41 -1.34 15.91
C PHE A 351 1.83 -1.90 15.78
#